data_5cd0e984c4471b6939a8dc17d70317e6
#
_entry.id   5cd0e984c4471b6939a8dc17d70317e6
#
_cell.length_a   1.000
_cell.length_b   1.000
_cell.length_c   1.000
_cell.angle_alpha   90.00
_cell.angle_beta   90.00
_cell.angle_gamma   90.00
#
_symmetry.space_group_name_H-M   'P 1'
#
loop_
_entity.id
_entity.type
_entity.pdbx_description
1 polymer ?
#
loop_
_entity_poly.entity_id
_entity_poly.type
_entity_poly.pdbx_seq_one_letter_code
_entity_poly.pdbx_strand_id
1 'polypeptide(L)'
;MKNKLQRYFPIIRTRKEILNELRDNDELWSQFESWEEENQEEYLDICTGVKGVKVLYDTFFKAVMNPDTRPERLNNFLSTILGRTVKILKVLPNESARIAAESSLLVMDIVVQFEDGSIANVEVQKIGYLFPGERSACYSADMLLRQYKRVRRELGKKFHYRDIKKVYTIVLFEKSNSVFKSFSKDIYIHRFQQQSD
;
A
#
# COMPACT_ATOMS: atom_id res chain seq x y z
N MET A 1 25.01 -11.77 -22.24
CA MET A 1 23.84 -12.68 -22.36
C MET A 1 22.61 -11.84 -22.07
N LYS A 2 21.61 -11.77 -22.97
CA LYS A 2 20.36 -11.05 -22.65
C LYS A 2 19.67 -11.78 -21.50
N ASN A 3 19.37 -11.07 -20.41
CA ASN A 3 18.63 -11.60 -19.28
C ASN A 3 17.25 -12.10 -19.77
N LYS A 4 16.84 -13.29 -19.38
CA LYS A 4 15.52 -13.85 -19.75
C LYS A 4 14.36 -12.91 -19.36
N LEU A 5 14.53 -12.14 -18.28
CA LEU A 5 13.54 -11.16 -17.81
C LEU A 5 13.40 -9.95 -18.73
N GLN A 6 14.43 -9.53 -19.46
CA GLN A 6 14.33 -8.43 -20.44
C GLN A 6 13.29 -8.70 -21.53
N ARG A 7 12.99 -9.98 -21.79
CA ARG A 7 11.94 -10.38 -22.75
C ARG A 7 10.53 -10.00 -22.28
N TYR A 8 10.31 -10.01 -20.98
CA TYR A 8 9.01 -9.74 -20.35
C TYR A 8 8.92 -8.33 -19.75
N PHE A 9 10.07 -7.78 -19.39
CA PHE A 9 10.19 -6.47 -18.74
C PHE A 9 11.20 -5.61 -19.51
N PRO A 10 10.74 -4.79 -20.46
CA PRO A 10 11.63 -3.93 -21.27
C PRO A 10 12.42 -2.91 -20.44
N ILE A 11 11.98 -2.63 -19.21
CA ILE A 11 12.67 -1.73 -18.28
C ILE A 11 13.98 -2.30 -17.73
N ILE A 12 14.17 -3.63 -17.81
CA ILE A 12 15.42 -4.28 -17.41
C ILE A 12 16.49 -3.98 -18.44
N ARG A 13 17.59 -3.39 -18.00
CA ARG A 13 18.71 -2.91 -18.83
C ARG A 13 20.00 -3.62 -18.45
N THR A 14 21.01 -3.46 -19.26
CA THR A 14 22.35 -3.92 -18.94
C THR A 14 23.00 -2.98 -17.92
N ARG A 15 23.94 -3.48 -17.14
CA ARG A 15 24.70 -2.68 -16.16
C ARG A 15 25.33 -1.44 -16.82
N LYS A 16 25.86 -1.61 -18.05
CA LYS A 16 26.48 -0.50 -18.81
C LYS A 16 25.46 0.60 -19.15
N GLU A 17 24.27 0.21 -19.59
CA GLU A 17 23.19 1.16 -19.91
C GLU A 17 22.79 1.95 -18.66
N ILE A 18 22.61 1.27 -17.51
CA ILE A 18 22.24 1.92 -16.24
C ILE A 18 23.32 2.91 -15.79
N LEU A 19 24.59 2.50 -15.80
CA LEU A 19 25.70 3.37 -15.43
C LEU A 19 25.83 4.59 -16.35
N ASN A 20 25.56 4.43 -17.65
CA ASN A 20 25.56 5.57 -18.56
C ASN A 20 24.41 6.53 -18.25
N GLU A 21 23.18 6.02 -18.03
CA GLU A 21 22.03 6.85 -17.66
C GLU A 21 22.25 7.60 -16.34
N LEU A 22 22.89 6.98 -15.35
CA LEU A 22 23.25 7.66 -14.11
C LEU A 22 24.26 8.79 -14.35
N ARG A 23 25.28 8.54 -15.18
CA ARG A 23 26.32 9.54 -15.53
C ARG A 23 25.78 10.70 -16.36
N ASP A 24 24.73 10.49 -17.13
CA ASP A 24 24.08 11.53 -17.92
C ASP A 24 23.26 12.51 -17.04
N ASN A 25 23.17 12.23 -15.72
CA ASN A 25 22.51 13.08 -14.74
C ASN A 25 23.42 13.26 -13.51
N ASP A 26 24.03 14.44 -13.38
CA ASP A 26 25.00 14.73 -12.32
C ASP A 26 24.47 14.52 -10.90
N GLU A 27 23.18 14.83 -10.66
CA GLU A 27 22.55 14.67 -9.35
C GLU A 27 22.40 13.17 -9.00
N LEU A 28 21.89 12.37 -9.93
CA LEU A 28 21.75 10.92 -9.75
C LEU A 28 23.09 10.24 -9.63
N TRP A 29 24.08 10.67 -10.39
CA TRP A 29 25.44 10.14 -10.31
C TRP A 29 26.08 10.43 -8.96
N SER A 30 26.00 11.68 -8.50
CA SER A 30 26.51 12.08 -7.18
C SER A 30 25.83 11.30 -6.05
N GLN A 31 24.51 11.10 -6.14
CA GLN A 31 23.77 10.30 -5.16
C GLN A 31 24.23 8.84 -5.20
N PHE A 32 24.38 8.24 -6.37
CA PHE A 32 24.83 6.87 -6.53
C PHE A 32 26.26 6.66 -5.98
N GLU A 33 27.19 7.59 -6.26
CA GLU A 33 28.55 7.54 -5.74
C GLU A 33 28.63 7.72 -4.21
N SER A 34 27.66 8.40 -3.61
CA SER A 34 27.59 8.58 -2.16
C SER A 34 27.20 7.30 -1.40
N TRP A 35 26.72 6.29 -2.09
CA TRP A 35 26.32 5.03 -1.46
C TRP A 35 27.53 4.13 -1.22
N GLU A 36 27.43 3.27 -0.20
CA GLU A 36 28.36 2.20 0.00
C GLU A 36 28.32 1.20 -1.19
N GLU A 37 29.46 0.58 -1.48
CA GLU A 37 29.61 -0.34 -2.62
C GLU A 37 28.54 -1.44 -2.64
N GLU A 38 28.17 -1.98 -1.47
CA GLU A 38 27.11 -2.99 -1.34
C GLU A 38 25.76 -2.48 -1.84
N ASN A 39 25.41 -1.23 -1.52
CA ASN A 39 24.16 -0.61 -1.96
C ASN A 39 24.19 -0.28 -3.45
N GLN A 40 25.34 0.12 -3.99
CA GLN A 40 25.52 0.35 -5.42
C GLN A 40 25.32 -0.96 -6.20
N GLU A 41 25.92 -2.06 -5.75
CA GLU A 41 25.77 -3.37 -6.37
C GLU A 41 24.32 -3.87 -6.27
N GLU A 42 23.69 -3.72 -5.12
CA GLU A 42 22.28 -4.08 -4.95
C GLU A 42 21.36 -3.31 -5.91
N TYR A 43 21.57 -2.02 -6.06
CA TYR A 43 20.83 -1.18 -7.02
C TYR A 43 21.02 -1.69 -8.46
N LEU A 44 22.26 -1.95 -8.87
CA LEU A 44 22.56 -2.46 -10.19
C LEU A 44 21.96 -3.85 -10.44
N ASP A 45 22.01 -4.74 -9.44
CA ASP A 45 21.39 -6.07 -9.49
C ASP A 45 19.87 -5.98 -9.69
N ILE A 46 19.23 -5.04 -9.01
CA ILE A 46 17.78 -4.79 -9.15
C ILE A 46 17.47 -4.28 -10.56
N CYS A 47 18.19 -3.27 -11.03
CA CYS A 47 17.98 -2.66 -12.34
C CYS A 47 18.27 -3.61 -13.51
N THR A 48 19.19 -4.55 -13.33
CA THR A 48 19.52 -5.59 -14.32
C THR A 48 18.65 -6.83 -14.21
N GLY A 49 17.78 -6.90 -13.19
CA GLY A 49 16.91 -8.05 -12.94
C GLY A 49 17.64 -9.30 -12.45
N VAL A 50 18.88 -9.16 -11.95
CA VAL A 50 19.61 -10.21 -11.23
C VAL A 50 18.96 -10.46 -9.88
N LYS A 51 18.56 -9.37 -9.21
CA LYS A 51 17.85 -9.37 -7.93
C LYS A 51 16.46 -8.78 -8.10
N GLY A 52 15.46 -9.40 -7.49
CA GLY A 52 14.09 -8.86 -7.47
C GLY A 52 13.88 -7.92 -6.30
N VAL A 53 13.10 -6.85 -6.52
CA VAL A 53 12.63 -6.00 -5.42
C VAL A 53 11.44 -6.66 -4.76
N LYS A 54 11.45 -6.73 -3.44
CA LYS A 54 10.28 -7.17 -2.66
C LYS A 54 9.26 -6.04 -2.65
N VAL A 55 8.20 -6.19 -3.44
CA VAL A 55 7.14 -5.18 -3.58
C VAL A 55 6.50 -4.82 -2.24
N LEU A 56 6.39 -5.78 -1.31
CA LEU A 56 5.83 -5.60 0.02
C LEU A 56 6.86 -5.10 1.06
N TYR A 57 8.01 -4.58 0.63
CA TYR A 57 8.87 -3.81 1.51
C TYR A 57 8.21 -2.45 1.76
N ASP A 58 7.96 -2.11 3.02
CA ASP A 58 7.09 -0.98 3.43
C ASP A 58 7.39 0.33 2.70
N THR A 59 8.63 0.80 2.75
CA THR A 59 9.06 2.03 2.09
C THR A 59 8.90 1.97 0.57
N PHE A 60 9.23 0.84 -0.03
CA PHE A 60 9.12 0.64 -1.47
C PHE A 60 7.65 0.57 -1.91
N PHE A 61 6.82 -0.17 -1.16
CA PHE A 61 5.38 -0.25 -1.44
C PHE A 61 4.73 1.14 -1.40
N LYS A 62 5.00 1.90 -0.35
CA LYS A 62 4.49 3.28 -0.20
C LYS A 62 4.93 4.19 -1.34
N ALA A 63 6.19 4.10 -1.76
CA ALA A 63 6.70 4.89 -2.89
C ALA A 63 6.05 4.50 -4.22
N VAL A 64 5.92 3.19 -4.50
CA VAL A 64 5.32 2.69 -5.76
C VAL A 64 3.82 2.95 -5.83
N MET A 65 3.12 2.80 -4.69
CA MET A 65 1.67 2.96 -4.58
C MET A 65 1.24 4.37 -4.18
N ASN A 66 2.18 5.32 -4.10
CA ASN A 66 1.88 6.71 -3.77
C ASN A 66 0.89 7.30 -4.78
N PRO A 67 -0.34 7.64 -4.36
CA PRO A 67 -1.36 8.16 -5.25
C PRO A 67 -1.08 9.58 -5.73
N ASP A 68 -0.22 10.35 -5.05
CA ASP A 68 0.16 11.70 -5.47
C ASP A 68 1.08 11.69 -6.69
N THR A 69 1.84 10.60 -6.88
CA THR A 69 2.73 10.46 -8.05
C THR A 69 2.05 9.74 -9.21
N ARG A 70 1.37 8.63 -8.95
CA ARG A 70 0.69 7.82 -9.96
C ARG A 70 -0.58 7.17 -9.41
N PRO A 71 -1.71 7.92 -9.36
CA PRO A 71 -2.97 7.44 -8.79
C PRO A 71 -3.51 6.18 -9.48
N GLU A 72 -3.20 5.98 -10.78
CA GLU A 72 -3.70 4.84 -11.55
C GLU A 72 -3.20 3.49 -10.99
N ARG A 73 -1.99 3.44 -10.44
CA ARG A 73 -1.42 2.22 -9.87
C ARG A 73 -2.26 1.72 -8.69
N LEU A 74 -2.53 2.62 -7.75
CA LEU A 74 -3.31 2.29 -6.57
C LEU A 74 -4.79 2.08 -6.93
N ASN A 75 -5.35 2.84 -7.88
CA ASN A 75 -6.71 2.61 -8.39
C ASN A 75 -6.86 1.20 -8.98
N ASN A 76 -5.95 0.78 -9.86
CA ASN A 76 -5.99 -0.55 -10.48
C ASN A 76 -5.80 -1.66 -9.45
N PHE A 77 -4.88 -1.48 -8.52
CA PHE A 77 -4.63 -2.43 -7.44
C PHE A 77 -5.87 -2.62 -6.57
N LEU A 78 -6.46 -1.52 -6.09
CA LEU A 78 -7.66 -1.56 -5.24
C LEU A 78 -8.87 -2.08 -6.00
N SER A 79 -9.02 -1.73 -7.27
CA SER A 79 -10.11 -2.25 -8.12
C SER A 79 -10.03 -3.77 -8.25
N THR A 80 -8.83 -4.31 -8.44
CA THR A 80 -8.60 -5.75 -8.53
C THR A 80 -8.96 -6.46 -7.23
N ILE A 81 -8.50 -5.95 -6.08
CA ILE A 81 -8.78 -6.56 -4.77
C ILE A 81 -10.26 -6.50 -4.42
N LEU A 82 -10.90 -5.35 -4.66
CA LEU A 82 -12.30 -5.14 -4.30
C LEU A 82 -13.27 -5.75 -5.32
N GLY A 83 -12.78 -6.20 -6.49
CA GLY A 83 -13.60 -6.80 -7.55
C GLY A 83 -14.58 -5.81 -8.18
N ARG A 84 -14.28 -4.52 -8.13
CA ARG A 84 -15.07 -3.44 -8.74
C ARG A 84 -14.16 -2.26 -9.11
N THR A 85 -14.52 -1.50 -10.11
CA THR A 85 -13.80 -0.27 -10.43
C THR A 85 -13.93 0.72 -9.29
N VAL A 86 -12.79 1.19 -8.79
CA VAL A 86 -12.71 2.27 -7.81
C VAL A 86 -11.79 3.38 -8.33
N LYS A 87 -12.10 4.60 -7.94
CA LYS A 87 -11.27 5.75 -8.24
C LYS A 87 -11.05 6.56 -6.97
N ILE A 88 -9.79 6.83 -6.69
CA ILE A 88 -9.39 7.61 -5.52
C ILE A 88 -9.74 9.07 -5.76
N LEU A 89 -10.51 9.63 -4.83
CA LEU A 89 -10.83 11.05 -4.81
C LEU A 89 -9.72 11.85 -4.14
N LYS A 90 -9.22 11.34 -3.01
CA LYS A 90 -8.14 11.98 -2.24
C LYS A 90 -7.47 11.02 -1.28
N VAL A 91 -6.23 11.35 -0.93
CA VAL A 91 -5.49 10.75 0.19
C VAL A 91 -5.97 11.38 1.49
N LEU A 92 -6.11 10.58 2.53
CA LEU A 92 -6.46 11.01 3.87
C LEU A 92 -5.25 10.93 4.79
N PRO A 93 -5.22 11.70 5.89
CA PRO A 93 -4.18 11.54 6.90
C PRO A 93 -4.09 10.09 7.38
N ASN A 94 -2.89 9.56 7.45
CA ASN A 94 -2.63 8.19 7.93
C ASN A 94 -2.67 8.07 9.46
N GLU A 95 -2.61 9.18 10.18
CA GLU A 95 -2.72 9.22 11.64
C GLU A 95 -4.16 9.41 12.09
N SER A 96 -4.55 8.69 13.14
CA SER A 96 -5.83 8.91 13.81
C SER A 96 -5.80 10.22 14.61
N ALA A 97 -6.92 10.91 14.68
CA ALA A 97 -7.06 12.01 15.64
C ALA A 97 -6.97 11.43 17.06
N ARG A 98 -6.10 11.98 17.90
CA ARG A 98 -6.07 11.63 19.33
C ARG A 98 -7.42 11.96 19.95
N ILE A 99 -8.07 10.96 20.52
CA ILE A 99 -9.34 11.15 21.24
C ILE A 99 -9.06 11.52 22.70
N ALA A 100 -7.92 11.07 23.25
CA ALA A 100 -7.42 11.42 24.57
C ALA A 100 -5.89 11.52 24.55
N ALA A 101 -5.32 12.29 25.47
CA ALA A 101 -3.87 12.51 25.58
C ALA A 101 -3.06 11.21 25.79
N GLU A 102 -3.70 10.17 26.33
CA GLU A 102 -3.08 8.88 26.67
C GLU A 102 -3.30 7.80 25.60
N SER A 103 -4.11 8.07 24.55
CA SER A 103 -4.34 7.08 23.50
C SER A 103 -3.12 6.97 22.56
N SER A 104 -2.66 5.75 22.34
CA SER A 104 -1.66 5.49 21.31
C SER A 104 -2.21 5.90 19.94
N LEU A 105 -1.38 6.57 19.15
CA LEU A 105 -1.73 6.98 17.82
C LEU A 105 -1.81 5.73 16.92
N LEU A 106 -2.96 5.52 16.28
CA LEU A 106 -3.06 4.54 15.21
C LEU A 106 -2.48 5.16 13.95
N VAL A 107 -1.32 4.66 13.52
CA VAL A 107 -0.68 5.04 12.26
C VAL A 107 -1.00 3.99 11.23
N MET A 108 -1.58 4.41 10.11
CA MET A 108 -1.94 3.58 8.96
C MET A 108 -0.97 3.84 7.81
N ASP A 109 -0.79 2.87 6.90
CA ASP A 109 0.17 3.05 5.81
C ASP A 109 -0.35 3.97 4.71
N ILE A 110 -1.45 3.60 4.06
CA ILE A 110 -2.06 4.41 3.01
C ILE A 110 -3.57 4.47 3.24
N VAL A 111 -4.10 5.66 3.45
CA VAL A 111 -5.55 5.86 3.62
C VAL A 111 -6.10 6.71 2.48
N VAL A 112 -7.10 6.20 1.79
CA VAL A 112 -7.72 6.87 0.64
C VAL A 112 -9.24 6.91 0.75
N GLN A 113 -9.82 7.96 0.18
CA GLN A 113 -11.25 8.08 -0.03
C GLN A 113 -11.56 7.91 -1.52
N PHE A 114 -12.53 7.07 -1.83
CA PHE A 114 -13.03 6.88 -3.18
C PHE A 114 -14.10 7.92 -3.57
N GLU A 115 -14.38 8.03 -4.86
CA GLU A 115 -15.43 8.93 -5.39
C GLU A 115 -16.83 8.62 -4.83
N ASP A 116 -17.13 7.34 -4.51
CA ASP A 116 -18.40 6.94 -3.87
C ASP A 116 -18.48 7.32 -2.37
N GLY A 117 -17.43 7.94 -1.85
CA GLY A 117 -17.31 8.36 -0.46
C GLY A 117 -16.85 7.27 0.50
N SER A 118 -16.67 6.03 0.08
CA SER A 118 -16.07 4.99 0.91
C SER A 118 -14.59 5.26 1.18
N ILE A 119 -14.03 4.64 2.23
CA ILE A 119 -12.64 4.82 2.64
C ILE A 119 -11.95 3.46 2.65
N ALA A 120 -10.72 3.41 2.19
CA ALA A 120 -9.86 2.24 2.31
C ALA A 120 -8.55 2.60 3.03
N ASN A 121 -8.10 1.69 3.90
CA ASN A 121 -6.76 1.63 4.43
C ASN A 121 -6.04 0.43 3.81
N VAL A 122 -4.81 0.64 3.36
CA VAL A 122 -3.93 -0.41 2.84
C VAL A 122 -2.72 -0.49 3.75
N GLU A 123 -2.54 -1.66 4.36
CA GLU A 123 -1.45 -1.99 5.29
C GLU A 123 -0.52 -3.02 4.68
N VAL A 124 0.77 -2.86 4.87
CA VAL A 124 1.78 -3.86 4.50
C VAL A 124 2.40 -4.44 5.76
N GLN A 125 2.36 -5.76 5.89
CA GLN A 125 2.88 -6.47 7.05
C GLN A 125 3.88 -7.53 6.62
N LYS A 126 5.09 -7.48 7.18
CA LYS A 126 6.12 -8.47 6.87
C LYS A 126 5.72 -9.86 7.35
N ILE A 127 5.10 -9.96 8.52
CA ILE A 127 4.76 -11.22 9.18
C ILE A 127 3.32 -11.18 9.67
N GLY A 128 2.50 -12.10 9.19
CA GLY A 128 1.05 -12.12 9.43
C GLY A 128 0.63 -12.26 10.91
N TYR A 129 1.41 -12.96 11.75
CA TYR A 129 1.08 -13.10 13.17
C TYR A 129 1.28 -11.82 13.99
N LEU A 130 1.99 -10.83 13.45
CA LEU A 130 2.15 -9.52 14.10
C LEU A 130 1.00 -8.56 13.78
N PHE A 131 0.01 -9.03 13.02
CA PHE A 131 -1.20 -8.27 12.71
C PHE A 131 -2.43 -9.09 13.09
N PRO A 132 -2.82 -9.13 14.38
CA PRO A 132 -4.00 -9.85 14.82
C PRO A 132 -5.29 -9.19 14.33
N GLY A 133 -6.39 -9.96 14.33
CA GLY A 133 -7.71 -9.47 13.91
C GLY A 133 -8.19 -8.25 14.69
N GLU A 134 -7.84 -8.16 15.96
CA GLU A 134 -8.15 -7.04 16.84
C GLU A 134 -7.52 -5.73 16.34
N ARG A 135 -6.29 -5.78 15.83
CA ARG A 135 -5.64 -4.61 15.23
C ARG A 135 -6.37 -4.14 13.98
N SER A 136 -6.79 -5.10 13.12
CA SER A 136 -7.61 -4.81 11.94
C SER A 136 -8.95 -4.19 12.33
N ALA A 137 -9.59 -4.68 13.39
CA ALA A 137 -10.83 -4.12 13.92
C ALA A 137 -10.63 -2.68 14.43
N CYS A 138 -9.53 -2.38 15.12
CA CYS A 138 -9.20 -1.01 15.56
C CYS A 138 -9.05 -0.05 14.36
N TYR A 139 -8.36 -0.46 13.29
CA TYR A 139 -8.25 0.36 12.08
C TYR A 139 -9.59 0.59 11.41
N SER A 140 -10.41 -0.44 11.30
CA SER A 140 -11.76 -0.34 10.73
C SER A 140 -12.65 0.57 11.57
N ALA A 141 -12.58 0.49 12.90
CA ALA A 141 -13.32 1.35 13.81
C ALA A 141 -12.91 2.83 13.68
N ASP A 142 -11.59 3.12 13.61
CA ASP A 142 -11.09 4.49 13.40
C ASP A 142 -11.60 5.07 12.07
N MET A 143 -11.51 4.30 10.99
CA MET A 143 -12.03 4.74 9.69
C MET A 143 -13.56 4.97 9.72
N LEU A 144 -14.31 4.14 10.44
CA LEU A 144 -15.75 4.31 10.59
C LEU A 144 -16.07 5.60 11.37
N LEU A 145 -15.32 5.91 12.41
CA LEU A 145 -15.45 7.16 13.16
C LEU A 145 -15.06 8.39 12.32
N ARG A 146 -14.05 8.29 11.46
CA ARG A 146 -13.69 9.34 10.50
C ARG A 146 -14.83 9.59 9.52
N GLN A 147 -15.45 8.52 8.99
CA GLN A 147 -16.63 8.61 8.14
C GLN A 147 -17.79 9.30 8.86
N TYR A 148 -18.13 8.85 10.07
CA TYR A 148 -19.18 9.44 10.89
C TYR A 148 -18.97 10.95 11.10
N LYS A 149 -17.79 11.35 11.56
CA LYS A 149 -17.47 12.77 11.82
C LYS A 149 -17.60 13.62 10.54
N ARG A 150 -17.11 13.08 9.41
CA ARG A 150 -17.16 13.76 8.12
C ARG A 150 -18.60 13.93 7.62
N VAL A 151 -19.34 12.83 7.51
CA VAL A 151 -20.70 12.83 6.95
C VAL A 151 -21.65 13.63 7.83
N ARG A 152 -21.50 13.51 9.15
CA ARG A 152 -22.30 14.32 10.09
C ARG A 152 -22.02 15.82 9.95
N ARG A 153 -20.76 16.22 9.71
CA ARG A 153 -20.40 17.62 9.47
C ARG A 153 -20.97 18.13 8.14
N GLU A 154 -20.93 17.29 7.11
CA GLU A 154 -21.44 17.63 5.76
C GLU A 154 -22.97 17.76 5.72
N LEU A 155 -23.68 16.85 6.37
CA LEU A 155 -25.16 16.78 6.33
C LEU A 155 -25.86 17.53 7.50
N GLY A 156 -25.14 17.80 8.59
CA GLY A 156 -25.70 18.51 9.76
C GLY A 156 -26.94 17.82 10.33
N LYS A 157 -28.06 18.54 10.39
CA LYS A 157 -29.35 18.04 10.91
C LYS A 157 -30.00 16.96 10.00
N LYS A 158 -29.57 16.85 8.75
CA LYS A 158 -30.08 15.84 7.78
C LYS A 158 -29.33 14.51 7.87
N PHE A 159 -28.35 14.40 8.77
CA PHE A 159 -27.55 13.19 8.94
C PHE A 159 -28.39 12.01 9.46
N HIS A 160 -28.19 10.86 8.79
CA HIS A 160 -28.64 9.55 9.26
C HIS A 160 -27.46 8.58 9.29
N TYR A 161 -27.45 7.60 10.19
CA TYR A 161 -26.36 6.61 10.27
C TYR A 161 -26.17 5.79 8.98
N ARG A 162 -27.24 5.58 8.20
CA ARG A 162 -27.18 4.94 6.88
C ARG A 162 -26.42 5.74 5.81
N ASP A 163 -26.12 7.02 6.08
CA ASP A 163 -25.33 7.85 5.16
C ASP A 163 -23.83 7.55 5.28
N ILE A 164 -23.42 6.85 6.33
CA ILE A 164 -22.05 6.40 6.53
C ILE A 164 -21.72 5.39 5.43
N LYS A 165 -20.63 5.68 4.68
CA LYS A 165 -20.18 4.83 3.58
C LYS A 165 -19.30 3.70 4.10
N LYS A 166 -19.06 2.70 3.25
CA LYS A 166 -18.23 1.54 3.58
C LYS A 166 -16.80 1.92 3.91
N VAL A 167 -16.19 1.16 4.80
CA VAL A 167 -14.76 1.21 5.09
C VAL A 167 -14.14 -0.14 4.75
N TYR A 168 -12.90 -0.12 4.27
CA TYR A 168 -12.16 -1.31 3.89
C TYR A 168 -10.80 -1.27 4.56
N THR A 169 -10.43 -2.34 5.25
CA THR A 169 -9.08 -2.58 5.74
C THR A 169 -8.47 -3.68 4.90
N ILE A 170 -7.46 -3.34 4.12
CA ILE A 170 -6.76 -4.24 3.22
C ILE A 170 -5.37 -4.47 3.81
N VAL A 171 -5.05 -5.70 4.14
CA VAL A 171 -3.76 -6.06 4.75
C VAL A 171 -3.03 -7.02 3.82
N LEU A 172 -1.83 -6.63 3.43
CA LEU A 172 -0.95 -7.40 2.57
C LEU A 172 0.16 -8.03 3.42
N PHE A 173 0.27 -9.35 3.38
CA PHE A 173 1.29 -10.08 4.11
C PHE A 173 2.40 -10.56 3.17
N GLU A 174 3.66 -10.25 3.49
CA GLU A 174 4.82 -10.89 2.83
C GLU A 174 4.90 -12.36 3.23
N LYS A 175 4.65 -12.65 4.51
CA LYS A 175 4.62 -14.01 5.05
C LYS A 175 3.33 -14.23 5.81
N SER A 176 2.50 -15.11 5.29
CA SER A 176 1.25 -15.53 5.96
C SER A 176 1.52 -16.32 7.22
N ASN A 177 0.58 -16.26 8.17
CA ASN A 177 0.62 -17.13 9.34
C ASN A 177 0.29 -18.61 8.98
N SER A 178 0.45 -19.51 9.94
CA SER A 178 0.23 -20.95 9.73
C SER A 178 -1.20 -21.29 9.31
N VAL A 179 -2.18 -20.54 9.77
CA VAL A 179 -3.60 -20.75 9.43
C VAL A 179 -3.82 -20.58 7.93
N PHE A 180 -3.22 -19.55 7.34
CA PHE A 180 -3.35 -19.28 5.90
C PHE A 180 -2.49 -20.20 5.03
N LYS A 181 -1.42 -20.77 5.57
CA LYS A 181 -0.56 -21.72 4.85
C LYS A 181 -1.20 -23.06 4.54
N SER A 182 -2.35 -23.38 5.13
CA SER A 182 -3.11 -24.60 4.84
C SER A 182 -3.78 -24.60 3.46
N PHE A 183 -3.80 -23.46 2.77
CA PHE A 183 -4.34 -23.35 1.41
C PHE A 183 -3.31 -23.74 0.36
N SER A 184 -3.75 -24.44 -0.67
CA SER A 184 -2.87 -24.98 -1.72
C SER A 184 -2.39 -23.98 -2.77
N LYS A 185 -2.82 -22.73 -2.70
CA LYS A 185 -2.46 -21.67 -3.66
C LYS A 185 -1.34 -20.80 -3.11
N ASP A 186 -0.44 -20.34 -3.96
CA ASP A 186 0.65 -19.42 -3.60
C ASP A 186 0.12 -18.01 -3.26
N ILE A 187 -0.99 -17.61 -3.90
CA ILE A 187 -1.65 -16.32 -3.66
C ILE A 187 -3.13 -16.57 -3.41
N TYR A 188 -3.64 -16.01 -2.33
CA TYR A 188 -5.06 -16.10 -1.99
C TYR A 188 -5.54 -14.82 -1.34
N ILE A 189 -6.84 -14.55 -1.48
CA ILE A 189 -7.51 -13.41 -0.87
C ILE A 189 -8.56 -13.94 0.10
N HIS A 190 -8.44 -13.58 1.38
CA HIS A 190 -9.46 -13.80 2.38
C HIS A 190 -10.30 -12.54 2.53
N ARG A 191 -11.63 -12.71 2.50
CA ARG A 191 -12.56 -11.61 2.74
C ARG A 191 -13.34 -11.90 4.02
N PHE A 192 -13.32 -10.90 4.90
CA PHE A 192 -14.08 -10.90 6.13
C PHE A 192 -15.08 -9.76 6.06
N GLN A 193 -16.30 -10.02 6.50
CA GLN A 193 -17.32 -8.98 6.63
C GLN A 193 -18.09 -9.19 7.91
N GLN A 194 -18.45 -8.11 8.56
CA GLN A 194 -19.38 -8.15 9.67
C GLN A 194 -20.80 -8.19 9.10
N GLN A 195 -21.57 -9.16 9.50
CA GLN A 195 -23.00 -9.28 9.19
C GLN A 195 -23.78 -9.09 10.48
N SER A 196 -24.90 -8.38 10.39
CA SER A 196 -25.94 -8.43 11.43
C SER A 196 -27.00 -9.40 10.96
N ASP A 197 -27.41 -10.28 11.83
CA ASP A 197 -28.55 -11.20 11.63
C ASP A 197 -29.86 -10.42 11.55
#